data_68cce10bcdaef1d3c99a1af6bd11d587
#
_entry.id   68cce10bcdaef1d3c99a1af6bd11d587
#
_cell.length_a   1.000
_cell.length_b   1.000
_cell.length_c   1.000
_cell.angle_alpha   90.00
_cell.angle_beta   90.00
_cell.angle_gamma   90.00
#
_symmetry.space_group_name_H-M   'P 1'
#
loop_
_entity.id
_entity.type
_entity.pdbx_description
1 polymer ?
#
loop_
_entity_poly.entity_id
_entity_poly.type
_entity_poly.pdbx_seq_one_letter_code
_entity_poly.pdbx_strand_id
1 'polypeptide(L)'
;MNLEQFTESKRIAKERHDLHKGQSSHRPLRSKKTEANAPEEDYELTGFMPEVQFAKDFGVKVDKSLRVDGDKGMDFRFSAGTVDVKGAKIPNNLLVEEGHVRADIFVLYGVEVNTQKVWFVGWAYKEEVLKKEPKQWPQKVINHIVPKKELRSKRELRKVLELPPNEDDIFEELGL
;
A
#
# COMPACT_ATOMS: atom_id res chain seq x y z
N MET A 1 -3.15 7.73 -12.48
CA MET A 1 -1.89 7.15 -13.03
C MET A 1 -1.89 7.36 -14.53
N ASN A 2 -0.75 7.66 -15.17
CA ASN A 2 -0.68 7.74 -16.63
C ASN A 2 -0.39 6.36 -17.25
N LEU A 3 -0.51 6.24 -18.59
CA LEU A 3 -0.34 4.98 -19.31
C LEU A 3 1.06 4.38 -19.15
N GLU A 4 2.11 5.21 -19.16
CA GLU A 4 3.49 4.78 -19.00
C GLU A 4 3.73 4.18 -17.62
N GLN A 5 3.28 4.87 -16.57
CA GLN A 5 3.35 4.39 -15.19
C GLN A 5 2.58 3.08 -14.99
N PHE A 6 1.43 2.95 -15.65
CA PHE A 6 0.64 1.72 -15.58
C PHE A 6 1.34 0.55 -16.30
N THR A 7 1.89 0.80 -17.49
CA THR A 7 2.64 -0.21 -18.24
C THR A 7 3.86 -0.69 -17.46
N GLU A 8 4.59 0.24 -16.84
CA GLU A 8 5.73 -0.10 -15.99
C GLU A 8 5.29 -0.88 -14.74
N SER A 9 4.19 -0.49 -14.11
CA SER A 9 3.62 -1.22 -12.97
C SER A 9 3.26 -2.66 -13.35
N LYS A 10 2.67 -2.86 -14.52
CA LYS A 10 2.37 -4.21 -15.05
C LYS A 10 3.63 -5.04 -15.26
N ARG A 11 4.66 -4.45 -15.84
CA ARG A 11 5.94 -5.14 -16.08
C ARG A 11 6.55 -5.60 -14.76
N ILE A 12 6.66 -4.72 -13.78
CA ILE A 12 7.25 -5.02 -12.47
C ILE A 12 6.40 -6.02 -11.69
N ALA A 13 5.08 -5.86 -11.68
CA ALA A 13 4.17 -6.80 -11.03
C ALA A 13 4.32 -8.21 -11.61
N LYS A 14 4.42 -8.34 -12.93
CA LYS A 14 4.66 -9.63 -13.60
C LYS A 14 6.02 -10.22 -13.22
N GLU A 15 7.08 -9.42 -13.24
CA GLU A 15 8.43 -9.88 -12.88
C GLU A 15 8.50 -10.32 -11.42
N ARG A 16 7.85 -9.59 -10.49
CA ARG A 16 7.71 -9.99 -9.07
C ARG A 16 6.94 -11.30 -8.94
N HIS A 17 5.82 -11.44 -9.66
CA HIS A 17 5.05 -12.69 -9.68
C HIS A 17 5.86 -13.88 -10.16
N ASP A 18 6.56 -13.74 -11.29
CA ASP A 18 7.38 -14.81 -11.86
C ASP A 18 8.53 -15.22 -10.93
N LEU A 19 9.13 -14.26 -10.21
CA LEU A 19 10.16 -14.51 -9.22
C LEU A 19 9.64 -15.34 -8.03
N HIS A 20 8.41 -15.11 -7.61
CA HIS A 20 7.80 -15.80 -6.47
C HIS A 20 7.12 -17.14 -6.83
N LYS A 21 6.88 -17.39 -8.11
CA LYS A 21 6.20 -18.60 -8.60
C LYS A 21 6.93 -19.91 -8.27
N GLY A 22 8.25 -19.85 -8.04
CA GLY A 22 9.08 -20.98 -7.63
C GLY A 22 9.18 -21.20 -6.12
N GLN A 23 8.63 -20.31 -5.29
CA GLN A 23 8.73 -20.35 -3.83
C GLN A 23 7.40 -20.73 -3.19
N SER A 24 7.00 -21.98 -3.31
CA SER A 24 5.67 -22.48 -2.87
C SER A 24 5.46 -22.57 -1.36
N SER A 25 6.36 -22.13 -0.51
CA SER A 25 6.35 -22.56 0.89
C SER A 25 5.88 -21.56 1.95
N HIS A 26 5.64 -20.28 1.65
CA HIS A 26 5.45 -19.30 2.74
C HIS A 26 4.36 -18.23 2.54
N ARG A 27 3.51 -18.31 1.52
CA ARG A 27 2.29 -17.48 1.49
C ARG A 27 1.13 -18.28 2.07
N PRO A 28 0.60 -17.87 3.23
CA PRO A 28 -0.63 -18.45 3.74
C PRO A 28 -1.75 -18.21 2.72
N LEU A 29 -2.65 -19.15 2.62
CA LEU A 29 -3.84 -19.32 1.78
C LEU A 29 -4.70 -18.05 1.56
N ARG A 30 -4.09 -16.90 1.25
CA ARG A 30 -4.73 -15.59 1.20
C ARG A 30 -5.66 -15.40 0.02
N SER A 31 -5.52 -16.17 -1.05
CA SER A 31 -6.18 -15.82 -2.31
C SER A 31 -7.03 -16.90 -2.96
N LYS A 32 -6.96 -18.14 -2.53
CA LYS A 32 -7.57 -19.22 -3.34
C LYS A 32 -9.10 -19.33 -3.29
N LYS A 33 -9.83 -18.56 -2.50
CA LYS A 33 -11.30 -18.73 -2.37
C LYS A 33 -12.19 -17.51 -2.54
N THR A 34 -11.69 -16.28 -2.46
CA THR A 34 -12.55 -15.08 -2.65
C THR A 34 -12.41 -14.41 -4.00
N GLU A 35 -11.36 -14.70 -4.75
CA GLU A 35 -11.14 -14.19 -6.10
C GLU A 35 -11.03 -15.34 -7.11
N ALA A 36 -11.93 -16.31 -7.04
CA ALA A 36 -11.94 -17.46 -7.95
C ALA A 36 -11.96 -17.08 -9.44
N ASN A 37 -12.11 -15.79 -9.78
CA ASN A 37 -12.15 -15.27 -11.14
C ASN A 37 -11.24 -14.04 -11.39
N ALA A 38 -10.45 -13.57 -10.41
CA ALA A 38 -9.52 -12.49 -10.66
C ALA A 38 -8.18 -13.06 -11.14
N PRO A 39 -7.58 -12.54 -12.24
CA PRO A 39 -6.25 -12.93 -12.66
C PRO A 39 -5.23 -12.67 -11.55
N GLU A 40 -4.26 -13.55 -11.36
CA GLU A 40 -3.18 -13.36 -10.36
C GLU A 40 -2.41 -12.04 -10.57
N GLU A 41 -2.31 -11.57 -11.83
CA GLU A 41 -1.76 -10.26 -12.20
C GLU A 41 -2.47 -9.09 -11.52
N ASP A 42 -3.79 -9.15 -11.33
CA ASP A 42 -4.56 -8.09 -10.66
C ASP A 42 -4.20 -7.94 -9.19
N TYR A 43 -3.78 -9.02 -8.55
CA TYR A 43 -3.37 -9.00 -7.15
C TYR A 43 -2.04 -8.27 -6.97
N GLU A 44 -1.04 -8.60 -7.77
CA GLU A 44 0.27 -7.95 -7.74
C GLU A 44 0.16 -6.46 -8.14
N LEU A 45 -0.70 -6.15 -9.12
CA LEU A 45 -1.00 -4.77 -9.50
C LEU A 45 -1.68 -3.99 -8.37
N THR A 46 -2.62 -4.61 -7.66
CA THR A 46 -3.29 -3.96 -6.51
C THR A 46 -2.29 -3.61 -5.40
N GLY A 47 -1.20 -4.37 -5.26
CA GLY A 47 -0.10 -4.04 -4.36
C GLY A 47 0.82 -2.96 -4.90
N PHE A 48 1.27 -3.08 -6.15
CA PHE A 48 2.34 -2.24 -6.69
C PHE A 48 1.87 -0.85 -7.20
N MET A 49 0.67 -0.74 -7.77
CA MET A 49 0.13 0.55 -8.21
C MET A 49 0.09 1.62 -7.10
N PRO A 50 -0.29 1.29 -5.85
CA PRO A 50 -0.17 2.22 -4.72
C PRO A 50 1.24 2.70 -4.44
N GLU A 51 2.25 1.84 -4.51
CA GLU A 51 3.65 2.23 -4.30
C GLU A 51 4.07 3.29 -5.34
N VAL A 52 3.73 3.07 -6.62
CA VAL A 52 3.99 4.03 -7.70
C VAL A 52 3.25 5.35 -7.48
N GLN A 53 1.99 5.28 -7.05
CA GLN A 53 1.20 6.48 -6.78
C GLN A 53 1.73 7.24 -5.55
N PHE A 54 2.13 6.52 -4.49
CA PHE A 54 2.77 7.12 -3.32
C PHE A 54 4.05 7.86 -3.72
N ALA A 55 4.90 7.21 -4.51
CA ALA A 55 6.14 7.83 -4.98
C ALA A 55 5.88 9.15 -5.74
N LYS A 56 4.86 9.17 -6.60
CA LYS A 56 4.41 10.39 -7.29
C LYS A 56 3.86 11.43 -6.33
N ASP A 57 2.97 11.04 -5.43
CA ASP A 57 2.30 11.92 -4.48
C ASP A 57 3.28 12.62 -3.54
N PHE A 58 4.36 11.93 -3.17
CA PHE A 58 5.34 12.42 -2.20
C PHE A 58 6.70 12.82 -2.82
N GLY A 59 6.85 12.72 -4.15
CA GLY A 59 8.07 13.14 -4.86
C GLY A 59 9.29 12.26 -4.56
N VAL A 60 9.07 10.97 -4.28
CA VAL A 60 10.13 10.00 -3.98
C VAL A 60 10.25 8.94 -5.07
N LYS A 61 11.36 8.18 -5.07
CA LYS A 61 11.58 7.11 -6.05
C LYS A 61 11.03 5.79 -5.52
N VAL A 62 10.35 5.05 -6.40
CA VAL A 62 9.95 3.66 -6.13
C VAL A 62 11.19 2.78 -6.15
N ASP A 63 11.31 1.87 -5.18
CA ASP A 63 12.27 0.77 -5.28
C ASP A 63 11.74 -0.27 -6.27
N LYS A 64 12.37 -0.29 -7.45
CA LYS A 64 12.02 -1.23 -8.53
C LYS A 64 12.84 -2.53 -8.45
N SER A 65 13.65 -2.72 -7.41
CA SER A 65 14.47 -3.91 -7.28
C SER A 65 13.60 -5.16 -7.10
N LEU A 66 13.96 -6.20 -7.81
CA LEU A 66 13.37 -7.52 -7.67
C LEU A 66 14.11 -8.25 -6.53
N ARG A 67 13.47 -8.39 -5.38
CA ARG A 67 14.06 -9.08 -4.23
C ARG A 67 13.33 -10.40 -3.98
N VAL A 68 14.09 -11.47 -3.90
CA VAL A 68 13.55 -12.81 -3.58
C VAL A 68 12.91 -12.84 -2.20
N ASP A 69 13.50 -12.13 -1.23
CA ASP A 69 13.00 -12.06 0.16
C ASP A 69 11.92 -10.97 0.37
N GLY A 70 11.51 -10.28 -0.70
CA GLY A 70 10.63 -9.10 -0.61
C GLY A 70 11.34 -7.91 0.05
N ASP A 71 10.59 -6.84 0.28
CA ASP A 71 11.05 -5.60 0.95
C ASP A 71 10.93 -5.64 2.48
N LYS A 72 10.61 -6.80 3.03
CA LYS A 72 10.35 -7.04 4.46
C LYS A 72 9.19 -6.20 5.01
N GLY A 73 8.25 -5.77 4.15
CA GLY A 73 7.10 -4.95 4.51
C GLY A 73 7.46 -3.49 4.80
N MET A 74 8.43 -2.95 4.06
CA MET A 74 8.86 -1.56 4.11
C MET A 74 9.17 -1.08 2.70
N ASP A 75 8.25 -0.31 2.11
CA ASP A 75 8.35 0.14 0.72
C ASP A 75 9.23 1.39 0.58
N PHE A 76 9.20 2.28 1.58
CA PHE A 76 9.95 3.53 1.57
C PHE A 76 10.63 3.80 2.91
N ARG A 77 11.72 4.59 2.86
CA ARG A 77 12.48 5.05 4.04
C ARG A 77 12.62 6.57 4.02
N PHE A 78 12.32 7.18 5.16
CA PHE A 78 12.45 8.62 5.41
C PHE A 78 13.23 8.85 6.71
N SER A 79 13.63 10.10 6.97
CA SER A 79 14.20 10.51 8.27
C SER A 79 13.24 10.20 9.42
N ALA A 80 11.95 10.39 9.19
CA ALA A 80 10.88 10.16 10.16
C ALA A 80 10.51 8.68 10.38
N GLY A 81 11.09 7.75 9.61
CA GLY A 81 10.81 6.31 9.72
C GLY A 81 10.54 5.61 8.40
N THR A 82 10.07 4.39 8.50
CA THR A 82 9.76 3.51 7.38
C THR A 82 8.27 3.51 7.06
N VAL A 83 7.92 3.40 5.79
CA VAL A 83 6.54 3.41 5.29
C VAL A 83 6.24 2.10 4.56
N ASP A 84 5.09 1.51 4.85
CA ASP A 84 4.49 0.38 4.15
C ASP A 84 3.19 0.84 3.49
N VAL A 85 3.07 0.67 2.17
CA VAL A 85 1.93 1.12 1.37
C VAL A 85 1.03 -0.06 1.05
N LYS A 86 -0.23 0.04 1.45
CA LYS A 86 -1.25 -0.99 1.24
C LYS A 86 -2.26 -0.56 0.19
N GLY A 87 -2.56 -1.46 -0.75
CA GLY A 87 -3.61 -1.29 -1.74
C GLY A 87 -4.86 -2.10 -1.43
N ALA A 88 -6.03 -1.53 -1.66
CA ALA A 88 -7.29 -2.23 -1.53
C ALA A 88 -8.30 -1.83 -2.62
N LYS A 89 -9.01 -2.81 -3.20
CA LYS A 89 -10.13 -2.56 -4.14
C LYS A 89 -11.32 -1.93 -3.42
N ILE A 90 -11.55 -2.30 -2.16
CA ILE A 90 -12.58 -1.72 -1.28
C ILE A 90 -11.89 -1.17 -0.02
N PRO A 91 -11.40 0.09 -0.05
CA PRO A 91 -10.53 0.61 0.98
C PRO A 91 -11.30 1.17 2.20
N ASN A 92 -12.14 0.36 2.82
CA ASN A 92 -12.92 0.73 4.02
C ASN A 92 -12.09 0.62 5.30
N ASN A 93 -11.05 -0.20 5.29
CA ASN A 93 -10.17 -0.42 6.44
C ASN A 93 -8.72 -0.58 5.96
N LEU A 94 -7.80 -0.06 6.73
CA LEU A 94 -6.39 -0.43 6.64
C LEU A 94 -6.22 -1.76 7.37
N LEU A 95 -5.73 -2.77 6.66
CA LEU A 95 -5.46 -4.10 7.19
C LEU A 95 -3.97 -4.33 7.26
N VAL A 96 -3.48 -4.64 8.44
CA VAL A 96 -2.08 -5.03 8.66
C VAL A 96 -2.04 -6.39 9.33
N GLU A 97 -1.46 -7.37 8.65
CA GLU A 97 -1.39 -8.74 9.14
C GLU A 97 -0.56 -8.83 10.42
N GLU A 98 -1.08 -9.55 11.42
CA GLU A 98 -0.36 -9.85 12.64
C GLU A 98 0.99 -10.52 12.32
N GLY A 99 2.06 -10.08 12.97
CA GLY A 99 3.43 -10.52 12.67
C GLY A 99 4.12 -9.80 11.49
N HIS A 100 3.39 -9.00 10.72
CA HIS A 100 3.93 -8.15 9.64
C HIS A 100 3.87 -6.65 9.95
N VAL A 101 3.61 -6.25 11.18
CA VAL A 101 3.62 -4.85 11.64
C VAL A 101 5.06 -4.39 11.85
N ARG A 102 5.80 -4.15 10.76
CA ARG A 102 7.24 -3.84 10.79
C ARG A 102 7.54 -2.37 10.53
N ALA A 103 6.84 -1.76 9.58
CA ALA A 103 7.01 -0.34 9.26
C ALA A 103 6.53 0.57 10.40
N ASP A 104 7.03 1.81 10.44
CA ASP A 104 6.65 2.82 11.43
C ASP A 104 5.32 3.51 11.05
N ILE A 105 5.03 3.57 9.74
CA ILE A 105 3.87 4.22 9.14
C ILE A 105 3.25 3.27 8.11
N PHE A 106 1.92 3.16 8.14
CA PHE A 106 1.13 2.38 7.19
C PHE A 106 0.20 3.31 6.41
N VAL A 107 0.23 3.22 5.09
CA VAL A 107 -0.57 4.08 4.20
C VAL A 107 -1.53 3.22 3.38
N LEU A 108 -2.80 3.63 3.32
CA LEU A 108 -3.83 2.95 2.53
C LEU A 108 -4.15 3.75 1.27
N TYR A 109 -4.12 3.05 0.14
CA TYR A 109 -4.63 3.52 -1.15
C TYR A 109 -5.81 2.66 -1.61
N GLY A 110 -6.78 3.31 -2.24
CA GLY A 110 -7.79 2.62 -3.03
C GLY A 110 -7.25 2.36 -4.43
N VAL A 111 -7.61 1.20 -5.01
CA VAL A 111 -7.14 0.79 -6.33
C VAL A 111 -8.31 0.26 -7.16
N GLU A 112 -8.46 0.77 -8.37
CA GLU A 112 -9.33 0.24 -9.40
C GLU A 112 -8.49 -0.09 -10.64
N VAL A 113 -8.11 -1.35 -10.78
CA VAL A 113 -7.14 -1.81 -11.79
C VAL A 113 -7.64 -1.55 -13.21
N ASN A 114 -8.91 -1.83 -13.49
CA ASN A 114 -9.50 -1.72 -14.83
C ASN A 114 -9.49 -0.27 -15.37
N THR A 115 -9.70 0.70 -14.50
CA THR A 115 -9.69 2.13 -14.85
C THR A 115 -8.35 2.81 -14.55
N GLN A 116 -7.37 2.06 -14.05
CA GLN A 116 -6.05 2.54 -13.65
C GLN A 116 -6.12 3.67 -12.61
N LYS A 117 -7.18 3.67 -11.80
CA LYS A 117 -7.42 4.68 -10.79
C LYS A 117 -6.81 4.26 -9.47
N VAL A 118 -5.99 5.15 -8.89
CA VAL A 118 -5.40 4.98 -7.57
C VAL A 118 -5.59 6.27 -6.79
N TRP A 119 -6.04 6.18 -5.54
CA TRP A 119 -6.28 7.37 -4.72
C TRP A 119 -5.87 7.13 -3.27
N PHE A 120 -5.35 8.16 -2.66
CA PHE A 120 -5.00 8.16 -1.25
C PHE A 120 -6.27 8.06 -0.39
N VAL A 121 -6.23 7.21 0.63
CA VAL A 121 -7.36 7.00 1.56
C VAL A 121 -7.02 7.54 2.94
N GLY A 122 -5.82 7.25 3.44
CA GLY A 122 -5.36 7.69 4.73
C GLY A 122 -4.17 6.90 5.23
N TRP A 123 -3.70 7.21 6.44
CA TRP A 123 -2.55 6.56 7.04
C TRP A 123 -2.68 6.47 8.57
N ALA A 124 -1.87 5.60 9.15
CA ALA A 124 -1.77 5.41 10.59
C ALA A 124 -0.32 5.12 11.03
N TYR A 125 0.02 5.49 12.26
CA TYR A 125 1.26 5.05 12.89
C TYR A 125 1.19 3.57 13.31
N LYS A 126 2.34 2.95 13.40
CA LYS A 126 2.50 1.58 13.92
C LYS A 126 1.79 1.38 15.27
N GLU A 127 1.94 2.32 16.18
CA GLU A 127 1.35 2.26 17.52
C GLU A 127 -0.18 2.28 17.45
N GLU A 128 -0.76 3.01 16.50
CA GLU A 128 -2.22 3.05 16.29
C GLU A 128 -2.74 1.73 15.73
N VAL A 129 -1.97 1.12 14.82
CA VAL A 129 -2.26 -0.23 14.30
C VAL A 129 -2.21 -1.26 15.43
N LEU A 130 -1.15 -1.25 16.24
CA LEU A 130 -0.95 -2.20 17.33
C LEU A 130 -1.97 -2.04 18.48
N LYS A 131 -2.60 -0.86 18.64
CA LYS A 131 -3.70 -0.66 19.59
C LYS A 131 -4.99 -1.39 19.18
N LYS A 132 -5.11 -1.77 17.90
CA LYS A 132 -6.26 -2.55 17.44
C LYS A 132 -6.03 -4.01 17.76
N GLU A 133 -6.92 -4.61 18.53
CA GLU A 133 -6.90 -6.05 18.79
C GLU A 133 -6.99 -6.81 17.45
N PRO A 134 -6.07 -7.74 17.18
CA PRO A 134 -6.07 -8.47 15.93
C PRO A 134 -7.26 -9.40 15.82
N LYS A 135 -7.86 -9.46 14.63
CA LYS A 135 -9.05 -10.28 14.34
C LYS A 135 -8.84 -11.10 13.09
N GLN A 136 -9.38 -12.31 13.08
CA GLN A 136 -9.41 -13.14 11.88
C GLN A 136 -10.40 -12.58 10.88
N TRP A 137 -9.95 -11.67 10.03
CA TRP A 137 -10.75 -11.05 8.98
C TRP A 137 -9.83 -10.31 7.97
N PRO A 138 -10.13 -10.31 6.67
CA PRO A 138 -11.05 -11.25 6.00
C PRO A 138 -10.46 -12.66 5.95
N GLN A 139 -11.31 -13.64 5.79
CA GLN A 139 -10.93 -15.07 5.69
C GLN A 139 -10.15 -15.58 6.91
N LYS A 140 -9.05 -16.33 6.66
CA LYS A 140 -8.22 -16.98 7.69
C LYS A 140 -7.01 -16.16 8.11
N VAL A 141 -6.91 -14.90 7.65
CA VAL A 141 -5.79 -14.02 8.00
C VAL A 141 -6.15 -13.22 9.24
N ILE A 142 -5.22 -13.18 10.19
CA ILE A 142 -5.37 -12.37 11.41
C ILE A 142 -4.78 -10.98 11.11
N ASN A 143 -5.60 -9.95 11.20
CA ASN A 143 -5.23 -8.57 10.90
C ASN A 143 -5.55 -7.62 12.05
N HIS A 144 -4.69 -6.63 12.27
CA HIS A 144 -5.07 -5.38 12.90
C HIS A 144 -5.90 -4.57 11.91
N ILE A 145 -7.05 -4.09 12.33
CA ILE A 145 -8.03 -3.43 11.47
C ILE A 145 -8.21 -1.98 11.92
N VAL A 146 -7.73 -1.03 11.11
CA VAL A 146 -7.93 0.41 11.37
C VAL A 146 -9.00 0.93 10.41
N PRO A 147 -10.19 1.33 10.90
CA PRO A 147 -11.26 1.87 10.07
C PRO A 147 -10.82 3.15 9.34
N LYS A 148 -11.29 3.33 8.09
CA LYS A 148 -10.98 4.53 7.28
C LYS A 148 -11.21 5.85 8.03
N LYS A 149 -12.27 5.95 8.84
CA LYS A 149 -12.61 7.15 9.60
C LYS A 149 -11.58 7.54 10.68
N GLU A 150 -10.69 6.61 11.05
CA GLU A 150 -9.63 6.83 12.03
C GLU A 150 -8.28 7.12 11.36
N LEU A 151 -8.20 7.02 10.03
CA LEU A 151 -6.98 7.32 9.28
C LEU A 151 -6.79 8.82 9.14
N ARG A 152 -5.53 9.22 9.11
CA ARG A 152 -5.09 10.60 8.99
C ARG A 152 -5.00 11.05 7.53
N SER A 153 -4.96 12.37 7.31
CA SER A 153 -4.93 12.98 5.99
C SER A 153 -3.54 12.92 5.32
N LYS A 154 -3.51 13.09 4.00
CA LYS A 154 -2.29 13.17 3.20
C LYS A 154 -1.40 14.35 3.62
N ARG A 155 -2.02 15.50 3.94
CA ARG A 155 -1.33 16.71 4.41
C ARG A 155 -0.56 16.46 5.71
N GLU A 156 -1.18 15.76 6.68
CA GLU A 156 -0.52 15.38 7.93
C GLU A 156 0.68 14.45 7.66
N LEU A 157 0.52 13.49 6.73
CA LEU A 157 1.63 12.61 6.36
C LEU A 157 2.82 13.38 5.79
N ARG A 158 2.57 14.35 4.88
CA ARG A 158 3.65 15.20 4.34
C ARG A 158 4.44 15.92 5.43
N LYS A 159 3.73 16.47 6.43
CA LYS A 159 4.36 17.13 7.59
C LYS A 159 5.23 16.16 8.40
N VAL A 160 4.71 14.96 8.65
CA VAL A 160 5.44 13.91 9.40
C VAL A 160 6.68 13.45 8.63
N LEU A 161 6.59 13.31 7.30
CA LEU A 161 7.70 12.92 6.46
C LEU A 161 8.68 14.08 6.16
N GLU A 162 8.47 15.27 6.73
CA GLU A 162 9.29 16.48 6.55
C GLU A 162 9.40 16.90 5.08
N LEU A 163 8.33 16.66 4.29
CA LEU A 163 8.28 17.00 2.88
C LEU A 163 7.66 18.38 2.68
N PRO A 164 8.11 19.14 1.67
CA PRO A 164 7.50 20.44 1.36
C PRO A 164 6.02 20.26 1.00
N PRO A 165 5.17 21.28 1.27
CA PRO A 165 3.79 21.29 0.82
C PRO A 165 3.75 21.15 -0.70
N ASN A 166 2.75 20.45 -1.24
CA ASN A 166 2.49 20.44 -2.66
C ASN A 166 1.51 21.56 -3.04
N GLU A 167 1.26 21.75 -4.34
CA GLU A 167 0.35 22.78 -4.83
C GLU A 167 -1.07 22.62 -4.24
N ASP A 168 -1.57 21.38 -4.15
CA ASP A 168 -2.91 21.09 -3.60
C ASP A 168 -3.00 21.50 -2.12
N ASP A 169 -1.96 21.24 -1.32
CA ASP A 169 -1.90 21.61 0.09
C ASP A 169 -1.89 23.14 0.26
N ILE A 170 -1.27 23.88 -0.69
CA ILE A 170 -1.21 25.34 -0.69
C ILE A 170 -2.59 25.92 -1.03
N PHE A 171 -3.29 25.36 -2.01
CA PHE A 171 -4.64 25.82 -2.38
C PHE A 171 -5.65 25.61 -1.25
N GLU A 172 -5.61 24.46 -0.56
CA GLU A 172 -6.44 24.24 0.64
C GLU A 172 -6.14 25.24 1.76
N GLU A 173 -4.87 25.62 1.95
CA GLU A 173 -4.49 26.59 2.98
C GLU A 173 -4.97 28.02 2.65
N LEU A 174 -5.06 28.37 1.38
CA LEU A 174 -5.55 29.65 0.88
C LEU A 174 -7.09 29.68 0.75
N GLY A 175 -7.77 28.56 0.94
CA GLY A 175 -9.23 28.44 0.81
C GLY A 175 -9.72 28.61 -0.63
N LEU A 176 -8.89 28.28 -1.60
CA LEU A 176 -9.17 28.40 -3.04
C LEU A 176 -9.61 27.06 -3.64
#